data_4b7f74406e7df5d02188f90e07fab215
#
_entry.id   4b7f74406e7df5d02188f90e07fab215
#
_cell.length_a   1.000
_cell.length_b   1.000
_cell.length_c   1.000
_cell.angle_alpha   90.00
_cell.angle_beta   90.00
_cell.angle_gamma   90.00
#
_symmetry.space_group_name_H-M   'P 1'
#
loop_
_entity.id
_entity.type
_entity.pdbx_description
1 polymer ?
#
loop_
_entity_poly.entity_id
_entity_poly.type
_entity_poly.pdbx_seq_one_letter_code
_entity_poly.pdbx_strand_id
1 'polypeptide(L)'
;MEGYTSVPQNPNVPPPMQYGPPQTQPGPYGPPQTQPGPYVPPQNVGGYNSTNIPPQGYQGQPMPPVTVVHPPTFGGIQYVYVQDPMAELAMSTGVLIRQQAQFLEQITGCESPNRYYVFSQSPQAGMKLLFKCKEYSSCCMRQCCPANSREFNMYIKHIATVNDLDENFSAPFITVQKPFKCTCCCLERPEMIATFSGTSQPCGRIKQPYTCCDPEFSLYDSSGTKKYIIHGDCCQCGLCCSNNFCGKLSEVFFHIYRDENLTAPVGAIIKKVATATELITSADSYQVNFPLDASPQEKMLLIVAGLMIDYQFFEQSSSDNRND
;
A
#
# COMPACT_ATOMS: atom_id res chain seq x y z
N MET A 1 9.08 32.17 55.60
CA MET A 1 7.65 32.43 55.92
C MET A 1 7.12 33.25 54.74
N GLU A 2 6.54 32.59 53.79
CA GLU A 2 5.85 33.25 52.66
C GLU A 2 4.50 32.56 52.45
N GLY A 3 3.45 33.39 52.52
CA GLY A 3 2.08 32.95 52.63
C GLY A 3 1.50 32.51 51.28
N TYR A 4 0.85 31.38 51.29
CA TYR A 4 -0.03 30.93 50.22
C TYR A 4 -1.35 31.75 50.23
N THR A 5 -1.54 32.59 49.22
CA THR A 5 -2.79 33.26 48.94
C THR A 5 -3.75 32.29 48.27
N SER A 6 -4.82 31.94 48.94
CA SER A 6 -5.94 31.14 48.42
C SER A 6 -6.72 31.89 47.35
N VAL A 7 -6.87 31.27 46.16
CA VAL A 7 -7.71 31.77 45.07
C VAL A 7 -9.18 31.60 45.45
N PRO A 8 -10.04 32.62 45.32
CA PRO A 8 -11.45 32.51 45.63
C PRO A 8 -12.18 31.61 44.63
N GLN A 9 -12.93 30.62 45.13
CA GLN A 9 -13.78 29.76 44.31
C GLN A 9 -15.03 30.52 43.85
N ASN A 10 -15.32 30.42 42.56
CA ASN A 10 -16.50 30.98 41.92
C ASN A 10 -17.74 30.13 42.27
N PRO A 11 -18.79 30.66 42.95
CA PRO A 11 -19.94 29.89 43.42
C PRO A 11 -20.93 29.44 42.33
N ASN A 12 -20.67 29.73 41.05
CA ASN A 12 -21.60 29.42 39.96
C ASN A 12 -21.14 28.28 39.05
N VAL A 13 -20.17 27.44 39.46
CA VAL A 13 -19.77 26.26 38.68
C VAL A 13 -20.54 25.05 39.23
N PRO A 14 -21.39 24.39 38.43
CA PRO A 14 -22.06 23.17 38.89
C PRO A 14 -21.03 22.03 39.04
N PRO A 15 -21.26 21.12 40.03
CA PRO A 15 -20.32 20.02 40.24
C PRO A 15 -20.29 19.08 39.05
N PRO A 16 -19.14 18.42 38.77
CA PRO A 16 -19.01 17.48 37.66
C PRO A 16 -19.96 16.29 37.84
N MET A 17 -20.75 16.00 36.81
CA MET A 17 -21.60 14.80 36.75
C MET A 17 -20.74 13.55 36.78
N GLN A 18 -20.95 12.71 37.77
CA GLN A 18 -20.42 11.35 37.82
C GLN A 18 -21.21 10.47 36.84
N TYR A 19 -20.61 10.08 35.75
CA TYR A 19 -21.12 9.02 34.87
C TYR A 19 -20.79 7.67 35.50
N GLY A 20 -21.83 6.96 35.97
CA GLY A 20 -21.72 5.55 36.34
C GLY A 20 -21.44 4.67 35.08
N PRO A 21 -20.83 3.50 35.26
CA PRO A 21 -20.56 2.61 34.12
C PRO A 21 -21.87 2.13 33.48
N PRO A 22 -21.93 1.98 32.14
CA PRO A 22 -23.12 1.52 31.45
C PRO A 22 -23.48 0.09 31.87
N GLN A 23 -24.72 -0.10 32.35
CA GLN A 23 -25.27 -1.43 32.62
C GLN A 23 -25.60 -2.11 31.29
N THR A 24 -24.87 -3.18 30.95
CA THR A 24 -25.21 -4.09 29.87
C THR A 24 -26.36 -5.00 30.30
N GLN A 25 -27.55 -4.77 29.76
CA GLN A 25 -28.63 -5.76 29.81
C GLN A 25 -28.34 -6.89 28.80
N PRO A 26 -28.46 -8.17 29.19
CA PRO A 26 -28.37 -9.27 28.26
C PRO A 26 -29.63 -9.37 27.42
N GLY A 27 -29.50 -9.25 26.09
CA GLY A 27 -30.57 -9.50 25.14
C GLY A 27 -30.89 -11.00 24.98
N PRO A 28 -32.13 -11.37 24.61
CA PRO A 28 -32.63 -12.75 24.64
C PRO A 28 -32.41 -13.49 23.29
N TYR A 29 -31.26 -13.43 22.64
CA TYR A 29 -30.99 -14.26 21.48
C TYR A 29 -29.60 -14.89 21.59
N GLY A 30 -29.62 -16.18 21.99
CA GLY A 30 -28.46 -17.07 21.88
C GLY A 30 -28.17 -17.40 20.40
N PRO A 31 -26.89 -17.64 20.04
CA PRO A 31 -26.56 -18.03 18.69
C PRO A 31 -27.11 -19.42 18.35
N PRO A 32 -27.54 -19.67 17.08
CA PRO A 32 -28.00 -20.98 16.67
C PRO A 32 -26.84 -21.99 16.71
N GLN A 33 -27.04 -23.06 17.47
CA GLN A 33 -26.13 -24.21 17.48
C GLN A 33 -26.30 -24.99 16.18
N THR A 34 -25.32 -24.92 15.29
CA THR A 34 -25.17 -25.85 14.17
C THR A 34 -24.50 -27.12 14.66
N GLN A 35 -25.28 -28.21 14.73
CA GLN A 35 -24.74 -29.56 14.94
C GLN A 35 -23.91 -29.98 13.72
N PRO A 36 -22.72 -30.55 13.89
CA PRO A 36 -21.98 -31.15 12.78
C PRO A 36 -22.72 -32.44 12.30
N GLY A 37 -23.07 -32.47 11.03
CA GLY A 37 -23.60 -33.70 10.39
C GLY A 37 -22.56 -34.81 10.33
N PRO A 38 -23.00 -36.08 10.24
CA PRO A 38 -22.11 -37.24 10.26
C PRO A 38 -21.20 -37.25 9.02
N TYR A 39 -19.90 -37.43 9.28
CA TYR A 39 -18.85 -37.61 8.27
C TYR A 39 -19.10 -38.91 7.48
N VAL A 40 -19.31 -38.80 6.17
CA VAL A 40 -19.33 -39.94 5.25
C VAL A 40 -17.99 -40.02 4.53
N PRO A 41 -17.21 -41.10 4.70
CA PRO A 41 -15.93 -41.25 3.98
C PRO A 41 -16.20 -41.53 2.48
N PRO A 42 -15.32 -41.08 1.57
CA PRO A 42 -15.46 -41.31 0.14
C PRO A 42 -15.36 -42.81 -0.18
N GLN A 43 -16.38 -43.38 -0.87
CA GLN A 43 -16.36 -44.75 -1.36
C GLN A 43 -15.35 -44.87 -2.51
N ASN A 44 -14.50 -45.88 -2.37
CA ASN A 44 -13.54 -46.33 -3.36
C ASN A 44 -14.29 -46.96 -4.54
N VAL A 45 -14.36 -46.30 -5.69
CA VAL A 45 -14.96 -46.83 -6.90
C VAL A 45 -13.91 -47.63 -7.67
N GLY A 46 -14.21 -48.87 -7.79
CA GLY A 46 -13.37 -49.95 -8.27
C GLY A 46 -12.84 -49.86 -9.70
N GLY A 47 -11.89 -50.75 -9.90
CA GLY A 47 -10.99 -50.94 -11.01
C GLY A 47 -11.56 -50.86 -12.43
N TYR A 48 -10.75 -50.25 -13.27
CA TYR A 48 -10.90 -50.38 -14.72
C TYR A 48 -10.14 -51.59 -15.23
N ASN A 49 -10.92 -52.53 -15.83
CA ASN A 49 -10.37 -53.61 -16.63
C ASN A 49 -9.62 -53.11 -17.83
N SER A 50 -8.36 -53.49 -17.95
CA SER A 50 -7.57 -53.32 -19.15
C SER A 50 -8.04 -54.29 -20.25
N THR A 51 -8.79 -53.79 -21.22
CA THR A 51 -8.99 -54.48 -22.49
C THR A 51 -7.97 -53.97 -23.51
N ASN A 52 -7.17 -54.93 -24.02
CA ASN A 52 -6.20 -54.71 -25.09
C ASN A 52 -6.89 -54.15 -26.36
N ILE A 53 -6.56 -52.91 -26.72
CA ILE A 53 -6.81 -52.31 -28.03
C ILE A 53 -5.46 -52.15 -28.72
N PRO A 54 -5.25 -52.68 -29.96
CA PRO A 54 -4.00 -52.50 -30.68
C PRO A 54 -3.80 -51.04 -31.07
N PRO A 55 -2.55 -50.54 -31.12
CA PRO A 55 -2.27 -49.15 -31.42
C PRO A 55 -2.67 -48.85 -32.88
N GLN A 56 -3.72 -48.07 -33.09
CA GLN A 56 -3.94 -47.36 -34.35
C GLN A 56 -2.90 -46.26 -34.48
N GLY A 57 -2.14 -46.27 -35.59
CA GLY A 57 -1.17 -45.25 -35.88
C GLY A 57 -1.80 -43.87 -35.96
N TYR A 58 -1.45 -43.01 -35.00
CA TYR A 58 -1.69 -41.57 -35.09
C TYR A 58 -0.87 -41.01 -36.24
N GLN A 59 -1.49 -40.71 -37.37
CA GLN A 59 -0.91 -39.76 -38.33
C GLN A 59 -0.82 -38.41 -37.65
N GLY A 60 0.46 -37.95 -37.43
CA GLY A 60 0.74 -36.70 -36.78
C GLY A 60 0.07 -35.52 -37.50
N GLN A 61 -0.93 -34.94 -36.91
CA GLN A 61 -1.34 -33.59 -37.27
C GLN A 61 -0.14 -32.64 -36.92
N PRO A 62 0.22 -31.72 -37.81
CA PRO A 62 1.24 -30.74 -37.50
C PRO A 62 0.77 -29.94 -36.25
N MET A 63 1.59 -29.96 -35.20
CA MET A 63 1.33 -29.15 -34.03
C MET A 63 1.20 -27.69 -34.48
N PRO A 64 0.19 -26.94 -33.99
CA PRO A 64 0.12 -25.52 -34.29
C PRO A 64 1.43 -24.86 -33.86
N PRO A 65 1.91 -23.85 -34.59
CA PRO A 65 3.15 -23.18 -34.25
C PRO A 65 3.08 -22.70 -32.83
N VAL A 66 4.06 -23.10 -32.00
CA VAL A 66 4.22 -22.61 -30.64
C VAL A 66 4.47 -21.11 -30.78
N THR A 67 3.43 -20.33 -30.49
CA THR A 67 3.56 -18.87 -30.41
C THR A 67 4.48 -18.59 -29.22
N VAL A 68 5.72 -18.22 -29.51
CA VAL A 68 6.65 -17.76 -28.48
C VAL A 68 6.08 -16.44 -27.96
N VAL A 69 5.34 -16.51 -26.88
CA VAL A 69 4.83 -15.32 -26.18
C VAL A 69 6.07 -14.70 -25.51
N HIS A 70 6.58 -13.64 -26.10
CA HIS A 70 7.62 -12.87 -25.43
C HIS A 70 7.07 -12.34 -24.10
N PRO A 71 7.86 -12.39 -23.01
CA PRO A 71 7.41 -11.88 -21.73
C PRO A 71 7.02 -10.41 -21.91
N PRO A 72 5.90 -9.97 -21.31
CA PRO A 72 5.46 -8.59 -21.41
C PRO A 72 6.52 -7.65 -20.83
N THR A 73 6.60 -6.45 -21.38
CA THR A 73 7.51 -5.40 -20.91
C THR A 73 6.73 -4.18 -20.46
N PHE A 74 7.13 -3.57 -19.35
CA PHE A 74 6.59 -2.31 -18.87
C PHE A 74 7.76 -1.33 -18.63
N GLY A 75 7.78 -0.24 -19.38
CA GLY A 75 8.89 0.72 -19.29
C GLY A 75 10.27 0.08 -19.50
N GLY A 76 10.39 -0.89 -20.42
CA GLY A 76 11.64 -1.61 -20.70
C GLY A 76 11.99 -2.75 -19.74
N ILE A 77 11.17 -3.02 -18.73
CA ILE A 77 11.36 -4.11 -17.77
C ILE A 77 10.62 -5.35 -18.28
N GLN A 78 11.34 -6.48 -18.38
CA GLN A 78 10.73 -7.79 -18.56
C GLN A 78 10.27 -8.33 -17.22
N TYR A 79 9.03 -8.84 -17.14
CA TYR A 79 8.45 -9.38 -15.92
C TYR A 79 7.63 -10.63 -16.19
N VAL A 80 7.41 -11.42 -15.15
CA VAL A 80 6.51 -12.58 -15.15
C VAL A 80 5.34 -12.37 -14.19
N TYR A 81 4.24 -13.06 -14.42
CA TYR A 81 3.08 -13.03 -13.54
C TYR A 81 3.25 -14.00 -12.37
N VAL A 82 2.66 -13.66 -11.23
CA VAL A 82 2.72 -14.43 -9.99
C VAL A 82 1.32 -14.92 -9.64
N GLN A 83 1.18 -16.19 -9.27
CA GLN A 83 -0.13 -16.74 -8.90
C GLN A 83 -0.51 -16.45 -7.44
N ASP A 84 0.44 -16.52 -6.52
CA ASP A 84 0.26 -16.19 -5.10
C ASP A 84 1.16 -15.02 -4.70
N PRO A 85 0.60 -13.82 -4.55
CA PRO A 85 1.39 -12.63 -4.23
C PRO A 85 1.94 -12.66 -2.80
N MET A 86 1.27 -13.34 -1.85
CA MET A 86 1.74 -13.41 -0.47
C MET A 86 2.92 -14.38 -0.34
N ALA A 87 2.89 -15.50 -1.05
CA ALA A 87 4.02 -16.43 -1.12
C ALA A 87 5.22 -15.77 -1.80
N GLU A 88 5.02 -14.99 -2.86
CA GLU A 88 6.11 -14.23 -3.49
C GLU A 88 6.68 -13.17 -2.57
N LEU A 89 5.83 -12.42 -1.85
CA LEU A 89 6.30 -11.45 -0.85
C LEU A 89 7.07 -12.11 0.28
N ALA A 90 6.68 -13.33 0.71
CA ALA A 90 7.44 -14.06 1.73
C ALA A 90 8.91 -14.24 1.33
N MET A 91 9.18 -14.54 0.06
CA MET A 91 10.52 -14.80 -0.48
C MET A 91 11.24 -13.54 -0.97
N SER A 92 10.52 -12.45 -1.22
CA SER A 92 11.09 -11.22 -1.78
C SER A 92 11.91 -10.46 -0.73
N THR A 93 13.08 -9.98 -1.11
CA THR A 93 13.91 -9.07 -0.30
C THR A 93 13.49 -7.61 -0.43
N GLY A 94 12.69 -7.28 -1.44
CA GLY A 94 12.19 -5.94 -1.68
C GLY A 94 11.22 -5.89 -2.87
N VAL A 95 10.72 -4.70 -3.14
CA VAL A 95 9.88 -4.39 -4.30
C VAL A 95 10.31 -3.08 -4.95
N LEU A 96 9.99 -2.96 -6.24
CA LEU A 96 10.00 -1.70 -6.97
C LEU A 96 8.56 -1.25 -7.20
N ILE A 97 8.23 -0.05 -6.76
CA ILE A 97 6.96 0.64 -7.02
C ILE A 97 7.23 1.65 -8.13
N ARG A 98 6.47 1.59 -9.23
CA ARG A 98 6.56 2.54 -10.33
C ARG A 98 5.24 3.24 -10.54
N GLN A 99 5.26 4.56 -10.52
CA GLN A 99 4.12 5.37 -10.91
C GLN A 99 3.93 5.28 -12.44
N GLN A 100 2.69 5.16 -12.87
CA GLN A 100 2.34 5.21 -14.29
C GLN A 100 2.29 6.67 -14.74
N ALA A 101 3.08 7.01 -15.76
CA ALA A 101 3.04 8.33 -16.37
C ALA A 101 1.64 8.69 -16.86
N GLN A 102 1.21 9.92 -16.61
CA GLN A 102 -0.12 10.42 -16.94
C GLN A 102 -0.03 11.51 -18.01
N PHE A 103 -0.39 11.16 -19.25
CA PHE A 103 -0.37 12.11 -20.37
C PHE A 103 -1.67 12.91 -20.54
N LEU A 104 -2.77 12.53 -19.87
CA LEU A 104 -4.10 13.10 -20.08
C LEU A 104 -4.35 14.42 -19.32
N GLU A 105 -3.53 14.76 -18.34
CA GLU A 105 -3.71 15.96 -17.50
C GLU A 105 -3.60 17.25 -18.29
N GLN A 106 -2.71 17.26 -19.27
CA GLN A 106 -2.49 18.43 -20.12
C GLN A 106 -3.70 18.77 -21.01
N ILE A 107 -4.58 17.80 -21.27
CA ILE A 107 -5.74 17.96 -22.17
C ILE A 107 -7.00 18.29 -21.40
N THR A 108 -7.19 17.70 -20.21
CA THR A 108 -8.47 17.82 -19.46
C THR A 108 -8.44 18.90 -18.39
N GLY A 109 -7.27 19.40 -18.01
CA GLY A 109 -7.11 20.37 -16.91
C GLY A 109 -7.50 19.83 -15.53
N CYS A 110 -7.81 18.52 -15.42
CA CYS A 110 -8.11 17.83 -14.18
C CYS A 110 -6.99 16.84 -13.89
N GLU A 111 -6.39 16.93 -12.71
CA GLU A 111 -5.41 15.98 -12.22
C GLU A 111 -5.98 14.55 -12.28
N SER A 112 -5.28 13.63 -12.93
CA SER A 112 -5.73 12.25 -13.06
C SER A 112 -5.48 11.45 -11.78
N PRO A 113 -6.27 10.41 -11.48
CA PRO A 113 -6.00 9.54 -10.33
C PRO A 113 -4.67 8.81 -10.46
N ASN A 114 -3.88 8.74 -9.40
CA ASN A 114 -2.60 8.06 -9.39
C ASN A 114 -2.72 6.56 -9.64
N ARG A 115 -1.74 6.02 -10.35
CA ARG A 115 -1.63 4.60 -10.67
C ARG A 115 -0.20 4.14 -10.48
N TYR A 116 -0.04 2.95 -9.90
CA TYR A 116 1.26 2.36 -9.66
C TYR A 116 1.27 0.89 -10.04
N TYR A 117 2.46 0.42 -10.41
CA TYR A 117 2.78 -1.00 -10.57
C TYR A 117 3.81 -1.41 -9.54
N VAL A 118 3.62 -2.56 -8.92
CA VAL A 118 4.50 -3.09 -7.88
C VAL A 118 5.14 -4.38 -8.41
N PHE A 119 6.46 -4.39 -8.46
CA PHE A 119 7.26 -5.52 -8.92
C PHE A 119 8.06 -6.09 -7.76
N SER A 120 8.06 -7.41 -7.56
CA SER A 120 8.95 -8.04 -6.60
C SER A 120 10.39 -8.03 -7.11
N GLN A 121 11.31 -7.92 -6.17
CA GLN A 121 12.73 -8.10 -6.39
C GLN A 121 13.16 -9.40 -5.71
N SER A 122 13.44 -10.42 -6.52
CA SER A 122 13.99 -11.67 -6.03
C SER A 122 15.39 -11.86 -6.60
N PRO A 123 16.40 -12.20 -5.78
CA PRO A 123 17.77 -12.40 -6.25
C PRO A 123 17.92 -13.46 -7.34
N GLN A 124 16.96 -14.40 -7.42
CA GLN A 124 17.05 -15.58 -8.26
C GLN A 124 16.12 -15.59 -9.49
N ALA A 125 15.11 -14.73 -9.54
CA ALA A 125 14.00 -14.89 -10.49
C ALA A 125 13.65 -13.62 -11.30
N GLY A 126 14.47 -12.57 -11.26
CA GLY A 126 14.17 -11.33 -11.95
C GLY A 126 12.98 -10.56 -11.37
N MET A 127 12.45 -9.63 -12.14
CA MET A 127 11.30 -8.81 -11.70
C MET A 127 9.99 -9.53 -12.03
N LYS A 128 9.11 -9.64 -11.02
CA LYS A 128 7.78 -10.21 -11.18
C LYS A 128 6.75 -9.15 -10.85
N LEU A 129 5.75 -8.98 -11.73
CA LEU A 129 4.65 -8.06 -11.48
C LEU A 129 3.69 -8.65 -10.45
N LEU A 130 3.53 -7.97 -9.32
CA LEU A 130 2.65 -8.39 -8.23
C LEU A 130 1.32 -7.68 -8.28
N PHE A 131 1.33 -6.33 -8.28
CA PHE A 131 0.14 -5.53 -8.09
C PHE A 131 0.06 -4.36 -9.05
N LYS A 132 -1.17 -4.00 -9.38
CA LYS A 132 -1.55 -2.71 -9.96
C LYS A 132 -2.36 -1.94 -8.91
N CYS A 133 -1.98 -0.70 -8.65
CA CYS A 133 -2.66 0.16 -7.69
C CYS A 133 -3.34 1.31 -8.44
N LYS A 134 -4.54 1.71 -8.00
CA LYS A 134 -5.28 2.82 -8.57
C LYS A 134 -5.99 3.61 -7.49
N GLU A 135 -5.80 4.92 -7.53
CA GLU A 135 -6.51 5.87 -6.68
C GLU A 135 -7.95 6.06 -7.15
N TYR A 136 -8.86 6.18 -6.19
CA TYR A 136 -10.26 6.56 -6.37
C TYR A 136 -10.55 7.76 -5.49
N SER A 137 -10.59 8.93 -6.11
CA SER A 137 -10.93 10.21 -5.50
C SER A 137 -11.74 11.03 -6.49
N SER A 138 -12.53 11.98 -6.00
CA SER A 138 -13.25 12.88 -6.89
C SER A 138 -12.31 13.92 -7.53
N CYS A 139 -12.63 14.38 -8.75
CA CYS A 139 -11.86 15.44 -9.40
C CYS A 139 -11.79 16.70 -8.52
N CYS A 140 -12.90 17.07 -7.87
CA CYS A 140 -12.93 18.20 -6.95
C CYS A 140 -11.94 18.05 -5.80
N MET A 141 -11.84 16.88 -5.19
CA MET A 141 -10.86 16.60 -4.13
C MET A 141 -9.42 16.75 -4.62
N ARG A 142 -9.12 16.30 -5.84
CA ARG A 142 -7.77 16.41 -6.40
C ARG A 142 -7.41 17.86 -6.75
N GLN A 143 -8.39 18.67 -7.18
CA GLN A 143 -8.15 20.08 -7.54
C GLN A 143 -8.15 21.03 -6.34
N CYS A 144 -8.97 20.74 -5.31
CA CYS A 144 -9.19 21.67 -4.21
C CYS A 144 -8.38 21.33 -2.95
N CYS A 145 -7.90 20.08 -2.82
CA CYS A 145 -7.18 19.63 -1.63
C CYS A 145 -5.79 19.13 -2.01
N PRO A 146 -4.75 19.57 -1.30
CA PRO A 146 -3.40 19.05 -1.52
C PRO A 146 -3.35 17.55 -1.19
N ALA A 147 -2.46 16.81 -1.85
CA ALA A 147 -2.34 15.36 -1.75
C ALA A 147 -2.21 14.83 -0.32
N ASN A 148 -1.46 15.56 0.53
CA ASN A 148 -1.26 15.21 1.93
C ASN A 148 -2.54 15.26 2.78
N SER A 149 -3.52 16.09 2.43
CA SER A 149 -4.75 16.30 3.22
C SER A 149 -5.96 15.56 2.65
N ARG A 150 -6.05 15.39 1.32
CA ARG A 150 -7.23 14.85 0.64
C ARG A 150 -7.55 13.41 1.04
N GLU A 151 -8.85 13.10 1.04
CA GLU A 151 -9.31 11.72 1.17
C GLU A 151 -9.28 10.99 -0.16
N PHE A 152 -8.97 9.72 -0.12
CA PHE A 152 -9.11 8.80 -1.24
C PHE A 152 -9.15 7.35 -0.79
N ASN A 153 -9.62 6.48 -1.69
CA ASN A 153 -9.40 5.05 -1.59
C ASN A 153 -8.39 4.62 -2.65
N MET A 154 -7.44 3.77 -2.30
CA MET A 154 -6.57 3.11 -3.26
C MET A 154 -6.89 1.63 -3.30
N TYR A 155 -7.16 1.12 -4.50
CA TYR A 155 -7.40 -0.29 -4.73
C TYR A 155 -6.13 -0.92 -5.28
N ILE A 156 -5.67 -1.96 -4.62
CA ILE A 156 -4.50 -2.75 -4.98
C ILE A 156 -5.01 -4.08 -5.52
N LYS A 157 -4.87 -4.28 -6.83
CA LYS A 157 -5.27 -5.48 -7.55
C LYS A 157 -4.06 -6.38 -7.75
N HIS A 158 -4.20 -7.67 -7.45
CA HIS A 158 -3.21 -8.67 -7.82
C HIS A 158 -3.25 -8.95 -9.32
N ILE A 159 -2.09 -9.12 -9.93
CA ILE A 159 -1.93 -9.38 -11.37
C ILE A 159 -1.40 -10.80 -11.56
N ALA A 160 -2.33 -11.75 -11.72
CA ALA A 160 -1.99 -13.16 -11.98
C ALA A 160 -1.81 -13.46 -13.48
N THR A 161 -2.43 -12.66 -14.35
CA THR A 161 -2.43 -12.85 -15.80
C THR A 161 -2.45 -11.52 -16.55
N VAL A 162 -2.24 -11.54 -17.86
CA VAL A 162 -2.35 -10.35 -18.73
C VAL A 162 -3.76 -9.73 -18.67
N ASN A 163 -4.78 -10.51 -18.45
CA ASN A 163 -6.17 -10.03 -18.38
C ASN A 163 -6.42 -9.16 -17.13
N ASP A 164 -5.63 -9.32 -16.08
CA ASP A 164 -5.73 -8.53 -14.86
C ASP A 164 -5.14 -7.12 -15.01
N LEU A 165 -4.47 -6.83 -16.14
CA LEU A 165 -3.96 -5.50 -16.46
C LEU A 165 -5.06 -4.51 -16.86
N ASP A 166 -6.28 -4.96 -17.04
CA ASP A 166 -7.43 -4.12 -17.35
C ASP A 166 -7.68 -3.03 -16.28
N GLU A 167 -8.61 -2.12 -16.55
CA GLU A 167 -9.00 -1.04 -15.63
C GLU A 167 -10.09 -1.46 -14.64
N ASN A 168 -10.45 -2.74 -14.60
CA ASN A 168 -11.45 -3.26 -13.68
C ASN A 168 -10.85 -3.55 -12.30
N PHE A 169 -11.27 -2.81 -11.30
CA PHE A 169 -10.89 -2.95 -9.89
C PHE A 169 -12.08 -3.37 -9.00
N SER A 170 -13.08 -4.05 -9.56
CA SER A 170 -14.26 -4.50 -8.81
C SER A 170 -13.95 -5.47 -7.67
N ALA A 171 -12.85 -6.23 -7.78
CA ALA A 171 -12.38 -7.16 -6.75
C ALA A 171 -10.89 -6.89 -6.42
N PRO A 172 -10.58 -5.83 -5.69
CA PRO A 172 -9.22 -5.55 -5.28
C PRO A 172 -8.73 -6.62 -4.28
N PHE A 173 -7.43 -6.86 -4.25
CA PHE A 173 -6.78 -7.72 -3.25
C PHE A 173 -6.74 -7.01 -1.88
N ILE A 174 -6.37 -5.72 -1.90
CA ILE A 174 -6.35 -4.84 -0.73
C ILE A 174 -7.04 -3.52 -1.08
N THR A 175 -7.81 -3.01 -0.13
CA THR A 175 -8.33 -1.64 -0.15
C THR A 175 -7.57 -0.82 0.88
N VAL A 176 -7.00 0.31 0.46
CA VAL A 176 -6.37 1.28 1.35
C VAL A 176 -7.25 2.51 1.42
N GLN A 177 -7.63 2.91 2.62
CA GLN A 177 -8.39 4.13 2.89
C GLN A 177 -7.47 5.19 3.46
N LYS A 178 -7.46 6.37 2.89
CA LYS A 178 -6.84 7.58 3.42
C LYS A 178 -7.95 8.58 3.73
N PRO A 179 -8.33 8.75 5.00
CA PRO A 179 -9.35 9.74 5.38
C PRO A 179 -8.83 11.18 5.17
N PHE A 180 -9.74 12.11 4.96
CA PHE A 180 -9.39 13.53 4.98
C PHE A 180 -8.83 13.91 6.35
N LYS A 181 -7.69 14.61 6.34
CA LYS A 181 -7.06 15.15 7.55
C LYS A 181 -6.64 16.58 7.30
N CYS A 182 -7.15 17.51 8.11
CA CYS A 182 -6.72 18.91 8.06
C CYS A 182 -5.37 19.06 8.74
N THR A 183 -4.30 19.05 7.94
CA THR A 183 -2.93 19.10 8.48
C THR A 183 -2.45 20.51 8.86
N CYS A 184 -3.22 21.54 8.52
CA CYS A 184 -2.84 22.94 8.78
C CYS A 184 -2.71 23.30 10.27
N CYS A 185 -3.43 22.57 11.16
CA CYS A 185 -3.41 22.80 12.61
C CYS A 185 -2.41 21.91 13.36
N CYS A 186 -1.62 21.08 12.69
CA CYS A 186 -0.68 20.10 13.28
C CYS A 186 -1.34 19.03 14.19
N LEU A 187 -2.63 19.16 14.51
CA LEU A 187 -3.36 18.26 15.41
C LEU A 187 -3.81 16.98 14.72
N GLU A 188 -4.22 17.10 13.46
CA GLU A 188 -4.62 15.95 12.64
C GLU A 188 -3.49 15.57 11.70
N ARG A 189 -3.07 14.33 11.77
CA ARG A 189 -1.97 13.81 10.95
C ARG A 189 -2.48 12.75 9.99
N PRO A 190 -1.91 12.71 8.77
CA PRO A 190 -2.30 11.73 7.76
C PRO A 190 -2.15 10.30 8.25
N GLU A 191 -3.08 9.45 7.83
CA GLU A 191 -3.01 8.00 8.04
C GLU A 191 -3.57 7.26 6.83
N MET A 192 -3.09 6.05 6.61
CA MET A 192 -3.63 5.10 5.65
C MET A 192 -3.97 3.80 6.37
N ILE A 193 -5.16 3.25 6.09
CA ILE A 193 -5.67 2.01 6.67
C ILE A 193 -5.81 0.99 5.57
N ALA A 194 -5.09 -0.12 5.68
CA ALA A 194 -5.11 -1.21 4.72
C ALA A 194 -5.97 -2.37 5.21
N THR A 195 -6.83 -2.91 4.32
CA THR A 195 -7.76 -4.00 4.61
C THR A 195 -7.75 -5.02 3.47
N PHE A 196 -7.69 -6.31 3.77
CA PHE A 196 -7.86 -7.37 2.79
C PHE A 196 -9.31 -7.41 2.32
N SER A 197 -9.56 -7.18 1.04
CA SER A 197 -10.91 -6.99 0.51
C SER A 197 -11.77 -8.26 0.57
N GLY A 198 -11.16 -9.43 0.35
CA GLY A 198 -11.89 -10.71 0.34
C GLY A 198 -12.43 -11.14 1.71
N THR A 199 -11.76 -10.76 2.80
CA THR A 199 -12.13 -11.14 4.16
C THR A 199 -12.56 -9.97 5.02
N SER A 200 -12.40 -8.73 4.52
CA SER A 200 -12.55 -7.50 5.28
C SER A 200 -11.70 -7.45 6.56
N GLN A 201 -10.64 -8.29 6.62
CA GLN A 201 -9.72 -8.31 7.74
C GLN A 201 -8.72 -7.14 7.64
N PRO A 202 -8.48 -6.41 8.73
CA PRO A 202 -7.47 -5.36 8.72
C PRO A 202 -6.09 -5.97 8.45
N CYS A 203 -5.36 -5.39 7.50
CA CYS A 203 -3.94 -5.67 7.29
C CYS A 203 -3.09 -4.88 8.28
N GLY A 204 -3.49 -3.64 8.54
CA GLY A 204 -2.84 -2.73 9.45
C GLY A 204 -3.02 -1.27 9.02
N ARG A 205 -2.23 -0.38 9.62
CA ARG A 205 -2.27 1.04 9.32
C ARG A 205 -0.90 1.69 9.36
N ILE A 206 -0.74 2.76 8.59
CA ILE A 206 0.40 3.65 8.61
C ILE A 206 -0.08 5.02 9.08
N LYS A 207 0.61 5.62 10.03
CA LYS A 207 0.29 6.94 10.57
C LYS A 207 1.52 7.81 10.56
N GLN A 208 1.39 9.05 10.12
CA GLN A 208 2.43 10.06 10.26
C GLN A 208 2.24 10.77 11.61
N PRO A 209 3.13 10.61 12.61
CA PRO A 209 3.08 11.39 13.83
C PRO A 209 3.43 12.86 13.56
N TYR A 210 3.18 13.73 14.53
CA TYR A 210 3.74 15.07 14.50
C TYR A 210 5.24 14.99 14.82
N THR A 211 6.05 15.54 13.94
CA THR A 211 7.50 15.72 14.14
C THR A 211 7.86 17.18 13.84
N CYS A 212 8.87 17.68 14.52
CA CYS A 212 9.29 19.08 14.35
C CYS A 212 9.98 19.33 12.99
N CYS A 213 10.82 18.39 12.56
CA CYS A 213 11.67 18.55 11.37
C CYS A 213 11.60 17.33 10.46
N ASP A 214 12.09 16.18 10.93
CA ASP A 214 12.27 15.00 10.10
C ASP A 214 10.96 14.27 9.86
N PRO A 215 10.67 13.87 8.62
CA PRO A 215 9.49 13.08 8.32
C PRO A 215 9.56 11.68 8.93
N GLU A 216 8.53 11.31 9.68
CA GLU A 216 8.41 10.01 10.33
C GLU A 216 7.05 9.38 10.04
N PHE A 217 7.02 8.05 9.90
CA PHE A 217 5.81 7.25 9.80
C PHE A 217 5.89 6.07 10.75
N SER A 218 4.81 5.81 11.47
CA SER A 218 4.66 4.65 12.33
C SER A 218 3.77 3.62 11.66
N LEU A 219 4.23 2.39 11.55
CA LEU A 219 3.51 1.25 10.97
C LEU A 219 2.99 0.36 12.08
N TYR A 220 1.68 0.09 12.05
CA TYR A 220 0.97 -0.75 13.01
C TYR A 220 0.37 -1.96 12.31
N ASP A 221 0.49 -3.13 12.90
CA ASP A 221 -0.14 -4.34 12.39
C ASP A 221 -1.66 -4.37 12.64
N SER A 222 -2.31 -5.47 12.26
CA SER A 222 -3.76 -5.67 12.44
C SER A 222 -4.21 -5.67 13.89
N SER A 223 -3.32 -5.97 14.84
CA SER A 223 -3.58 -5.91 16.28
C SER A 223 -3.43 -4.50 16.86
N GLY A 224 -2.93 -3.56 16.09
CA GLY A 224 -2.59 -2.21 16.53
C GLY A 224 -1.22 -2.10 17.20
N THR A 225 -0.40 -3.13 17.13
CA THR A 225 0.98 -3.12 17.64
C THR A 225 1.89 -2.39 16.67
N LYS A 226 2.69 -1.42 17.16
CA LYS A 226 3.71 -0.73 16.37
C LYS A 226 4.82 -1.71 16.01
N LYS A 227 5.09 -1.89 14.72
CA LYS A 227 6.10 -2.82 14.19
C LYS A 227 7.34 -2.12 13.69
N TYR A 228 7.15 -0.98 13.03
CA TYR A 228 8.24 -0.24 12.40
C TYR A 228 8.03 1.26 12.55
N ILE A 229 9.15 1.96 12.57
CA ILE A 229 9.25 3.41 12.37
C ILE A 229 10.00 3.61 11.07
N ILE A 230 9.47 4.45 10.20
CA ILE A 230 10.08 4.83 8.94
C ILE A 230 10.48 6.29 9.08
N HIS A 231 11.78 6.58 9.04
CA HIS A 231 12.33 7.88 9.30
C HIS A 231 13.17 8.38 8.13
N GLY A 232 12.93 9.60 7.71
CA GLY A 232 13.70 10.32 6.70
C GLY A 232 14.36 11.56 7.28
N ASP A 233 15.55 11.87 6.82
CA ASP A 233 16.23 13.14 7.16
C ASP A 233 15.66 14.27 6.28
N CYS A 234 15.21 15.36 6.88
CA CYS A 234 14.65 16.50 6.16
C CYS A 234 15.70 17.24 5.30
N CYS A 235 16.99 17.11 5.62
CA CYS A 235 18.08 17.79 4.90
C CYS A 235 18.51 17.11 3.60
N GLN A 236 17.81 16.06 3.14
CA GLN A 236 18.09 15.44 1.84
C GLN A 236 17.70 16.37 0.68
N CYS A 237 18.62 16.56 -0.29
CA CYS A 237 18.39 17.44 -1.43
C CYS A 237 17.12 17.11 -2.21
N GLY A 238 16.84 15.82 -2.43
CA GLY A 238 15.62 15.35 -3.11
C GLY A 238 14.33 15.64 -2.34
N LEU A 239 14.39 15.92 -1.04
CA LEU A 239 13.26 16.28 -0.21
C LEU A 239 13.11 17.80 -0.07
N CYS A 240 14.20 18.51 0.27
CA CYS A 240 14.19 19.98 0.43
C CYS A 240 13.98 20.74 -0.87
N CYS A 241 14.47 20.20 -2.00
CA CYS A 241 14.48 20.82 -3.31
C CYS A 241 13.76 19.95 -4.36
N SER A 242 12.73 19.22 -3.97
CA SER A 242 12.04 18.21 -4.81
C SER A 242 11.58 18.77 -6.16
N ASN A 243 11.19 20.02 -6.22
CA ASN A 243 10.71 20.70 -7.44
C ASN A 243 11.84 21.18 -8.37
N ASN A 244 13.08 21.26 -7.86
CA ASN A 244 14.22 21.70 -8.65
C ASN A 244 14.87 20.52 -9.39
N PHE A 245 15.56 20.82 -10.51
CA PHE A 245 16.29 19.83 -11.29
C PHE A 245 17.27 19.02 -10.45
N CYS A 246 18.00 19.66 -9.53
CA CYS A 246 18.92 19.00 -8.61
C CYS A 246 18.21 18.01 -7.66
N GLY A 247 17.03 18.39 -7.13
CA GLY A 247 16.23 17.51 -6.28
C GLY A 247 15.68 16.28 -7.02
N LYS A 248 15.23 16.47 -8.26
CA LYS A 248 14.77 15.35 -9.13
C LYS A 248 15.86 14.35 -9.48
N LEU A 249 17.13 14.76 -9.47
CA LEU A 249 18.29 13.92 -9.71
C LEU A 249 18.90 13.33 -8.42
N SER A 250 18.25 13.50 -7.28
CA SER A 250 18.74 13.00 -6.00
C SER A 250 17.87 11.87 -5.46
N GLU A 251 18.48 10.80 -4.98
CA GLU A 251 17.76 9.77 -4.24
C GLU A 251 17.33 10.33 -2.87
N VAL A 252 16.19 9.84 -2.36
CA VAL A 252 15.70 10.16 -1.02
C VAL A 252 15.50 8.88 -0.24
N PHE A 253 16.06 8.84 0.96
CA PHE A 253 16.07 7.65 1.80
C PHE A 253 15.16 7.85 3.01
N PHE A 254 14.28 6.87 3.24
CA PHE A 254 13.51 6.70 4.45
C PHE A 254 13.90 5.36 5.06
N HIS A 255 14.66 5.39 6.14
CA HIS A 255 15.14 4.19 6.82
C HIS A 255 14.05 3.57 7.68
N ILE A 256 13.99 2.24 7.72
CA ILE A 256 13.02 1.47 8.50
C ILE A 256 13.71 0.98 9.76
N TYR A 257 13.12 1.28 10.92
CA TYR A 257 13.62 0.91 12.25
C TYR A 257 12.57 0.10 13.01
N ARG A 258 13.02 -0.71 13.97
CA ARG A 258 12.14 -1.43 14.89
C ARG A 258 11.94 -0.72 16.22
N ASP A 259 12.89 0.08 16.61
CA ASP A 259 12.92 0.76 17.91
C ASP A 259 12.80 2.29 17.76
N GLU A 260 12.30 2.92 18.80
CA GLU A 260 12.10 4.38 18.85
C GLU A 260 13.40 5.18 18.98
N ASN A 261 14.50 4.52 19.32
CA ASN A 261 15.80 5.16 19.40
C ASN A 261 16.53 5.22 18.04
N LEU A 262 15.90 4.66 16.98
CA LEU A 262 16.46 4.63 15.62
C LEU A 262 17.89 4.06 15.58
N THR A 263 18.15 2.98 16.35
CA THR A 263 19.50 2.50 16.60
C THR A 263 20.16 1.92 15.36
N ALA A 264 19.43 1.04 14.65
CA ALA A 264 19.93 0.40 13.42
C ALA A 264 18.81 0.21 12.41
N PRO A 265 18.98 0.68 11.17
CA PRO A 265 18.00 0.46 10.12
C PRO A 265 17.95 -1.02 9.74
N VAL A 266 16.74 -1.56 9.64
CA VAL A 266 16.48 -2.96 9.22
C VAL A 266 15.99 -3.05 7.77
N GLY A 267 15.72 -1.91 7.13
CA GLY A 267 15.29 -1.79 5.75
C GLY A 267 15.27 -0.32 5.31
N ALA A 268 14.78 -0.07 4.10
CA ALA A 268 14.65 1.30 3.60
C ALA A 268 13.58 1.40 2.51
N ILE A 269 12.94 2.58 2.43
CA ILE A 269 12.16 3.03 1.28
C ILE A 269 12.98 4.13 0.61
N ILE A 270 13.28 3.95 -0.68
CA ILE A 270 14.20 4.81 -1.43
C ILE A 270 13.45 5.36 -2.64
N LYS A 271 13.25 6.68 -2.69
CA LYS A 271 12.87 7.32 -3.95
C LYS A 271 14.08 7.30 -4.87
N LYS A 272 13.90 6.72 -6.06
CA LYS A 272 14.98 6.59 -7.04
C LYS A 272 15.17 7.88 -7.84
N VAL A 273 16.37 8.09 -8.32
CA VAL A 273 16.65 9.14 -9.29
C VAL A 273 15.78 8.93 -10.52
N ALA A 274 15.12 10.00 -10.98
CA ALA A 274 14.29 9.95 -12.17
C ALA A 274 15.15 9.64 -13.42
N THR A 275 14.74 8.63 -14.21
CA THR A 275 15.30 8.38 -15.53
C THR A 275 14.94 9.51 -16.50
N ALA A 276 15.60 9.60 -17.65
CA ALA A 276 15.27 10.61 -18.66
C ALA A 276 13.79 10.57 -19.08
N THR A 277 13.18 9.38 -19.14
CA THR A 277 11.76 9.20 -19.44
C THR A 277 10.88 9.67 -18.27
N GLU A 278 11.25 9.35 -17.03
CA GLU A 278 10.50 9.76 -15.82
C GLU A 278 10.58 11.28 -15.61
N LEU A 279 11.70 11.93 -15.97
CA LEU A 279 11.82 13.40 -15.96
C LEU A 279 10.81 14.08 -16.88
N ILE A 280 10.54 13.49 -18.05
CA ILE A 280 9.58 14.04 -19.02
C ILE A 280 8.13 13.78 -18.59
N THR A 281 7.88 12.64 -17.95
CA THR A 281 6.53 12.17 -17.61
C THR A 281 6.11 12.45 -16.18
N SER A 282 7.00 13.03 -15.36
CA SER A 282 6.80 13.26 -13.92
C SER A 282 6.40 11.98 -13.14
N ALA A 283 6.80 10.81 -13.65
CA ALA A 283 6.54 9.53 -12.98
C ALA A 283 7.68 9.21 -12.00
N ASP A 284 7.33 8.83 -10.79
CA ASP A 284 8.28 8.49 -9.74
C ASP A 284 8.44 6.97 -9.57
N SER A 285 9.61 6.56 -9.11
CA SER A 285 9.93 5.17 -8.80
C SER A 285 10.48 5.04 -7.38
N TYR A 286 9.97 4.04 -6.64
CA TYR A 286 10.35 3.77 -5.26
C TYR A 286 10.84 2.33 -5.13
N GLN A 287 11.98 2.16 -4.48
CA GLN A 287 12.46 0.84 -4.07
C GLN A 287 12.20 0.65 -2.58
N VAL A 288 11.54 -0.43 -2.19
CA VAL A 288 11.33 -0.82 -0.80
C VAL A 288 12.20 -2.03 -0.52
N ASN A 289 13.20 -1.88 0.33
CA ASN A 289 14.04 -2.97 0.85
C ASN A 289 13.43 -3.43 2.17
N PHE A 290 12.98 -4.67 2.21
CA PHE A 290 12.28 -5.22 3.37
C PHE A 290 13.23 -5.63 4.49
N PRO A 291 12.80 -5.52 5.77
CA PRO A 291 13.44 -6.24 6.85
C PRO A 291 13.44 -7.75 6.56
N LEU A 292 14.55 -8.44 6.86
CA LEU A 292 14.73 -9.85 6.51
C LEU A 292 13.68 -10.79 7.13
N ASP A 293 13.22 -10.47 8.31
CA ASP A 293 12.25 -11.23 9.09
C ASP A 293 10.81 -10.68 9.01
N ALA A 294 10.55 -9.71 8.12
CA ALA A 294 9.22 -9.16 7.92
C ALA A 294 8.28 -10.21 7.34
N SER A 295 7.10 -10.36 7.96
CA SER A 295 6.02 -11.19 7.43
C SER A 295 5.48 -10.63 6.11
N PRO A 296 4.82 -11.45 5.26
CA PRO A 296 4.20 -10.95 4.04
C PRO A 296 3.21 -9.81 4.26
N GLN A 297 2.47 -9.82 5.37
CA GLN A 297 1.54 -8.74 5.75
C GLN A 297 2.30 -7.46 6.08
N GLU A 298 3.39 -7.55 6.83
CA GLU A 298 4.24 -6.39 7.13
C GLU A 298 4.88 -5.83 5.87
N LYS A 299 5.35 -6.69 4.95
CA LYS A 299 5.87 -6.29 3.63
C LYS A 299 4.81 -5.55 2.81
N MET A 300 3.57 -6.03 2.85
CA MET A 300 2.44 -5.35 2.20
C MET A 300 2.20 -3.96 2.80
N LEU A 301 2.26 -3.81 4.12
CA LEU A 301 2.14 -2.51 4.78
C LEU A 301 3.30 -1.57 4.45
N LEU A 302 4.52 -2.10 4.28
CA LEU A 302 5.67 -1.31 3.83
C LEU A 302 5.50 -0.83 2.37
N ILE A 303 4.84 -1.59 1.50
CA ILE A 303 4.43 -1.12 0.17
C ILE A 303 3.47 0.05 0.30
N VAL A 304 2.43 -0.06 1.14
CA VAL A 304 1.47 1.03 1.38
C VAL A 304 2.17 2.26 1.98
N ALA A 305 3.18 2.06 2.84
CA ALA A 305 3.98 3.16 3.37
C ALA A 305 4.78 3.89 2.26
N GLY A 306 5.31 3.16 1.28
CA GLY A 306 5.94 3.76 0.09
C GLY A 306 4.98 4.63 -0.70
N LEU A 307 3.74 4.17 -0.91
CA LEU A 307 2.69 4.96 -1.53
C LEU A 307 2.33 6.20 -0.69
N MET A 308 2.26 6.06 0.64
CA MET A 308 1.97 7.19 1.53
C MET A 308 3.06 8.26 1.46
N ILE A 309 4.33 7.88 1.37
CA ILE A 309 5.47 8.81 1.23
C ILE A 309 5.35 9.61 -0.06
N ASP A 310 4.97 8.97 -1.17
CA ASP A 310 4.72 9.64 -2.43
C ASP A 310 3.68 10.76 -2.28
N TYR A 311 2.51 10.45 -1.75
CA TYR A 311 1.44 11.43 -1.50
C TYR A 311 1.80 12.55 -0.53
N GLN A 312 2.74 12.32 0.38
CA GLN A 312 3.11 13.33 1.38
C GLN A 312 4.16 14.31 0.87
N PHE A 313 5.06 13.90 -0.01
CA PHE A 313 6.27 14.66 -0.32
C PHE A 313 6.53 14.87 -1.81
N PHE A 314 6.01 14.02 -2.69
CA PHE A 314 6.44 14.03 -4.08
C PHE A 314 5.29 14.24 -5.08
N GLU A 315 4.05 14.01 -4.66
CA GLU A 315 2.91 14.33 -5.50
C GLU A 315 2.74 15.85 -5.58
N GLN A 316 2.95 16.40 -6.76
CA GLN A 316 2.74 17.83 -7.05
C GLN A 316 1.25 18.08 -7.26
N SER A 317 0.68 19.04 -6.55
CA SER A 317 -0.64 19.53 -6.91
C SER A 317 -0.51 20.46 -8.11
N SER A 318 -1.44 20.33 -9.07
CA SER A 318 -1.51 21.15 -10.29
C SER A 318 -1.64 22.68 -10.00
N SER A 319 -1.85 23.05 -8.74
CA SER A 319 -1.87 24.46 -8.28
C SER A 319 -0.48 25.09 -8.20
N ASP A 320 0.57 24.31 -7.97
CA ASP A 320 1.93 24.86 -7.82
C ASP A 320 2.55 25.27 -9.16
N ASN A 321 2.09 24.68 -10.27
CA ASN A 321 2.57 24.99 -11.62
C ASN A 321 1.97 26.26 -12.24
N ARG A 322 1.07 26.99 -11.55
CA ARG A 322 0.43 28.22 -12.10
C ARG A 322 1.08 29.53 -11.66
N ASN A 323 2.08 29.48 -10.80
CA ASN A 323 2.73 30.68 -10.24
C ASN A 323 4.18 30.88 -10.67
N ASP A 324 4.67 30.16 -11.69
CA ASP A 324 6.01 30.40 -12.29
C ASP A 324 5.89 31.02 -13.69
#